data_fca46b22f58e2972a453194e847009ef
#
_entry.id   fca46b22f58e2972a453194e847009ef
#
_cell.length_a   1.000
_cell.length_b   1.000
_cell.length_c   1.000
_cell.angle_alpha   90.00
_cell.angle_beta   90.00
_cell.angle_gamma   90.00
#
_symmetry.space_group_name_H-M   'P 1'
#
loop_
_entity.id
_entity.type
_entity.pdbx_description
1 polymer ?
#
loop_
_entity_poly.entity_id
_entity_poly.type
_entity_poly.pdbx_seq_one_letter_code
_entity_poly.pdbx_strand_id
1 'polypeptide(L)'
;MVDCGEGTQTQVRRSKTSFSKLYAVFITHLHGDHVLGLIGMISTFGLQGRTAPLHVYAPEAYGELLQMELRMFCSTLDYPVHFHPIDTTRQEVIYEDRSLTVETIPLHHRMPCAGFLFKEKPGERHINPEMLHFHNVPRSQINNLRAGLDWVNEEGETISNDVLTTPPDPCRAYAYCSDTSYLPHLGQLLRELTPQHRLTLYHESTYGEDMHDKAEKYLHSTAREAALTAKAAEAQQLLLGHYSQRYMDEKILLKEAQEVFPHSSLTDEGMVVQL
;
A
#
# COMPACT_ATOMS: atom_id res chain seq x y z
N MET A 1 1.74 -7.88 -0.27
CA MET A 1 2.90 -7.66 0.62
C MET A 1 3.83 -6.69 -0.08
N VAL A 2 4.45 -5.74 0.62
CA VAL A 2 5.49 -4.87 0.06
C VAL A 2 6.80 -5.29 0.69
N ASP A 3 7.81 -5.45 -0.14
CA ASP A 3 9.13 -5.97 0.13
C ASP A 3 9.16 -7.35 0.82
N CYS A 4 10.27 -8.05 0.68
CA CYS A 4 10.48 -9.38 1.22
C CYS A 4 11.97 -9.60 1.50
N GLY A 5 12.51 -8.93 2.50
CA GLY A 5 13.89 -9.08 2.95
C GLY A 5 14.14 -10.37 3.73
N GLU A 6 15.36 -10.53 4.18
CA GLU A 6 15.76 -11.69 4.99
C GLU A 6 14.90 -11.78 6.26
N GLY A 7 14.54 -12.98 6.62
CA GLY A 7 13.73 -13.22 7.83
C GLY A 7 12.23 -13.00 7.65
N THR A 8 11.73 -12.41 6.56
CA THR A 8 10.30 -12.19 6.29
C THR A 8 9.48 -13.46 6.50
N GLN A 9 9.92 -14.59 5.97
CA GLN A 9 9.28 -15.90 6.16
C GLN A 9 9.08 -16.25 7.64
N THR A 10 10.06 -15.98 8.48
CA THR A 10 9.99 -16.25 9.92
C THR A 10 9.01 -15.29 10.61
N GLN A 11 9.04 -14.01 10.26
CA GLN A 11 8.15 -13.00 10.84
C GLN A 11 6.69 -13.23 10.46
N VAL A 12 6.39 -13.57 9.19
CA VAL A 12 5.02 -13.92 8.79
C VAL A 12 4.49 -15.12 9.56
N ARG A 13 5.33 -16.15 9.81
CA ARG A 13 4.95 -17.29 10.66
C ARG A 13 4.68 -16.88 12.10
N ARG A 14 5.49 -15.99 12.68
CA ARG A 14 5.33 -15.48 14.05
C ARG A 14 4.08 -14.62 14.19
N SER A 15 3.77 -13.79 13.21
CA SER A 15 2.57 -12.93 13.19
C SER A 15 1.26 -13.70 13.03
N LYS A 16 1.31 -15.02 12.79
CA LYS A 16 0.15 -15.88 12.47
C LYS A 16 -0.65 -15.41 11.26
N THR A 17 -0.04 -14.60 10.38
CA THR A 17 -0.65 -14.16 9.13
C THR A 17 -0.74 -15.34 8.17
N SER A 18 -1.87 -15.51 7.51
CA SER A 18 -2.08 -16.60 6.57
C SER A 18 -1.36 -16.35 5.24
N PHE A 19 -0.39 -17.18 4.91
CA PHE A 19 0.27 -17.18 3.60
C PHE A 19 -0.67 -17.52 2.44
N SER A 20 -1.71 -18.34 2.68
CA SER A 20 -2.62 -18.78 1.63
C SER A 20 -3.39 -17.65 0.96
N LYS A 21 -3.56 -16.53 1.66
CA LYS A 21 -4.25 -15.34 1.14
C LYS A 21 -3.34 -14.34 0.45
N LEU A 22 -2.02 -14.54 0.49
CA LEU A 22 -1.09 -13.64 -0.19
C LEU A 22 -1.21 -13.82 -1.70
N TYR A 23 -1.71 -12.80 -2.37
CA TYR A 23 -1.91 -12.78 -3.82
C TYR A 23 -0.67 -12.25 -4.55
N ALA A 24 -0.08 -11.16 -4.05
CA ALA A 24 1.03 -10.47 -4.72
C ALA A 24 2.10 -9.97 -3.73
N VAL A 25 3.33 -9.91 -4.24
CA VAL A 25 4.48 -9.25 -3.60
C VAL A 25 4.94 -8.12 -4.51
N PHE A 26 5.10 -6.94 -3.94
CA PHE A 26 5.59 -5.72 -4.60
C PHE A 26 6.96 -5.39 -4.04
N ILE A 27 8.00 -5.40 -4.87
CA ILE A 27 9.38 -5.10 -4.48
C ILE A 27 9.73 -3.69 -4.92
N THR A 28 10.12 -2.87 -3.97
CA THR A 28 10.42 -1.45 -4.20
C THR A 28 11.73 -1.26 -4.96
N HIS A 29 12.76 -1.99 -4.57
CA HIS A 29 14.09 -1.98 -5.18
C HIS A 29 14.89 -3.24 -4.83
N LEU A 30 16.10 -3.38 -5.38
CA LEU A 30 16.87 -4.63 -5.33
C LEU A 30 18.00 -4.62 -4.29
N HIS A 31 17.92 -3.83 -3.21
CA HIS A 31 18.79 -4.07 -2.06
C HIS A 31 18.41 -5.38 -1.35
N GLY A 32 19.40 -6.05 -0.75
CA GLY A 32 19.23 -7.39 -0.19
C GLY A 32 18.15 -7.46 0.89
N ASP A 33 18.13 -6.49 1.78
CA ASP A 33 17.15 -6.35 2.85
C ASP A 33 15.70 -6.11 2.39
N HIS A 34 15.48 -5.88 1.09
CA HIS A 34 14.15 -5.74 0.49
C HIS A 34 13.73 -6.95 -0.37
N VAL A 35 14.67 -7.80 -0.83
CA VAL A 35 14.33 -8.84 -1.81
C VAL A 35 14.83 -10.25 -1.48
N LEU A 36 15.92 -10.43 -0.72
CA LEU A 36 16.57 -11.73 -0.56
C LEU A 36 15.75 -12.79 0.20
N GLY A 37 14.70 -12.40 0.91
CA GLY A 37 13.75 -13.32 1.54
C GLY A 37 12.74 -13.95 0.59
N LEU A 38 12.55 -13.38 -0.61
CA LEU A 38 11.46 -13.76 -1.52
C LEU A 38 11.57 -15.20 -1.99
N ILE A 39 12.72 -15.63 -2.46
CA ILE A 39 12.90 -17.01 -2.95
C ILE A 39 12.68 -18.06 -1.85
N GLY A 40 13.14 -17.78 -0.62
CA GLY A 40 12.90 -18.66 0.53
C GLY A 40 11.42 -18.74 0.90
N MET A 41 10.69 -17.63 0.77
CA MET A 41 9.25 -17.59 0.99
C MET A 41 8.49 -18.36 -0.10
N ILE A 42 8.85 -18.19 -1.39
CA ILE A 42 8.27 -18.95 -2.52
C ILE A 42 8.45 -20.44 -2.31
N SER A 43 9.66 -20.88 -1.96
CA SER A 43 9.95 -22.29 -1.66
C SER A 43 9.08 -22.83 -0.52
N THR A 44 8.92 -22.04 0.56
CA THR A 44 8.09 -22.43 1.71
C THR A 44 6.61 -22.56 1.33
N PHE A 45 6.09 -21.71 0.46
CA PHE A 45 4.72 -21.83 -0.04
C PHE A 45 4.51 -23.15 -0.79
N GLY A 46 5.48 -23.59 -1.58
CA GLY A 46 5.47 -24.92 -2.23
C GLY A 46 5.41 -26.05 -1.22
N LEU A 47 6.28 -26.03 -0.20
CA LEU A 47 6.30 -27.03 0.89
C LEU A 47 5.00 -27.06 1.70
N GLN A 48 4.25 -25.97 1.74
CA GLN A 48 2.96 -25.86 2.42
C GLN A 48 1.76 -26.22 1.52
N GLY A 49 2.01 -26.69 0.29
CA GLY A 49 0.96 -27.13 -0.64
C GLY A 49 0.17 -26.00 -1.29
N ARG A 50 0.79 -24.83 -1.50
CA ARG A 50 0.15 -23.75 -2.25
C ARG A 50 -0.12 -24.20 -3.68
N THR A 51 -1.33 -23.91 -4.18
CA THR A 51 -1.74 -24.15 -5.58
C THR A 51 -2.14 -22.85 -6.29
N ALA A 52 -2.49 -21.80 -5.52
CA ALA A 52 -2.90 -20.52 -6.07
C ALA A 52 -1.68 -19.74 -6.63
N PRO A 53 -1.81 -19.06 -7.78
CA PRO A 53 -0.75 -18.23 -8.33
C PRO A 53 -0.18 -17.22 -7.34
N LEU A 54 1.11 -16.89 -7.48
CA LEU A 54 1.75 -15.77 -6.80
C LEU A 54 2.23 -14.76 -7.85
N HIS A 55 1.85 -13.50 -7.69
CA HIS A 55 2.28 -12.41 -8.56
C HIS A 55 3.43 -11.64 -7.90
N VAL A 56 4.51 -11.39 -8.63
CA VAL A 56 5.69 -10.64 -8.17
C VAL A 56 5.84 -9.41 -9.07
N TYR A 57 5.63 -8.24 -8.49
CA TYR A 57 5.85 -6.94 -9.13
C TYR A 57 7.19 -6.40 -8.64
N ALA A 58 8.17 -6.25 -9.53
CA ALA A 58 9.51 -5.82 -9.15
C ALA A 58 10.20 -5.09 -10.32
N PRO A 59 11.27 -4.30 -10.07
CA PRO A 59 12.08 -3.72 -11.13
C PRO A 59 12.50 -4.77 -12.16
N GLU A 60 12.46 -4.42 -13.46
CA GLU A 60 12.69 -5.35 -14.58
C GLU A 60 13.97 -6.16 -14.42
N ALA A 61 15.02 -5.54 -13.88
CA ALA A 61 16.31 -6.21 -13.66
C ALA A 61 16.24 -7.46 -12.75
N TYR A 62 15.18 -7.61 -11.96
CA TYR A 62 15.00 -8.81 -11.10
C TYR A 62 14.50 -10.03 -11.89
N GLY A 63 13.91 -9.85 -13.06
CA GLY A 63 13.24 -10.92 -13.79
C GLY A 63 14.14 -12.12 -14.12
N GLU A 64 15.36 -11.86 -14.62
CA GLU A 64 16.32 -12.92 -14.94
C GLU A 64 16.81 -13.64 -13.68
N LEU A 65 17.09 -12.89 -12.61
CA LEU A 65 17.50 -13.46 -11.32
C LEU A 65 16.40 -14.34 -10.75
N LEU A 66 15.16 -13.87 -10.69
CA LEU A 66 14.02 -14.67 -10.21
C LEU A 66 13.84 -15.96 -10.99
N GLN A 67 13.95 -15.91 -12.31
CA GLN A 67 13.87 -17.12 -13.14
C GLN A 67 15.00 -18.11 -12.83
N MET A 68 16.21 -17.62 -12.60
CA MET A 68 17.35 -18.47 -12.22
C MET A 68 17.13 -19.09 -10.84
N GLU A 69 16.71 -18.32 -9.85
CA GLU A 69 16.39 -18.78 -8.51
C GLU A 69 15.27 -19.84 -8.50
N LEU A 70 14.19 -19.60 -9.26
CA LEU A 70 13.10 -20.57 -9.40
C LEU A 70 13.59 -21.88 -10.01
N ARG A 71 14.41 -21.86 -11.05
CA ARG A 71 14.99 -23.08 -11.65
C ARG A 71 15.89 -23.84 -10.69
N MET A 72 16.68 -23.11 -9.88
CA MET A 72 17.64 -23.74 -8.98
C MET A 72 17.02 -24.25 -7.68
N PHE A 73 16.11 -23.48 -7.09
CA PHE A 73 15.62 -23.76 -5.74
C PHE A 73 14.16 -24.21 -5.68
N CYS A 74 13.40 -24.00 -6.76
CA CYS A 74 11.94 -24.18 -6.78
C CYS A 74 11.46 -24.94 -8.02
N SER A 75 12.24 -25.88 -8.55
CA SER A 75 11.95 -26.59 -9.81
C SER A 75 10.68 -27.45 -9.79
N THR A 76 10.10 -27.72 -8.63
CA THR A 76 8.93 -28.58 -8.43
C THR A 76 7.78 -27.89 -7.73
N LEU A 77 7.54 -26.61 -8.03
CA LEU A 77 6.39 -25.89 -7.48
C LEU A 77 5.08 -26.36 -8.12
N ASP A 78 4.07 -26.61 -7.28
CA ASP A 78 2.71 -26.94 -7.71
C ASP A 78 1.85 -25.70 -8.03
N TYR A 79 2.46 -24.52 -8.05
CA TYR A 79 1.78 -23.27 -8.35
C TYR A 79 2.64 -22.34 -9.23
N PRO A 80 2.03 -21.55 -10.10
CA PRO A 80 2.75 -20.59 -10.95
C PRO A 80 3.20 -19.36 -10.16
N VAL A 81 4.40 -18.87 -10.48
CA VAL A 81 4.91 -17.56 -10.07
C VAL A 81 4.96 -16.67 -11.31
N HIS A 82 4.18 -15.59 -11.30
CA HIS A 82 4.10 -14.64 -12.40
C HIS A 82 4.90 -13.40 -12.08
N PHE A 83 5.89 -13.11 -12.90
CA PHE A 83 6.69 -11.88 -12.81
C PHE A 83 6.05 -10.77 -13.63
N HIS A 84 5.95 -9.59 -13.01
CA HIS A 84 5.44 -8.36 -13.61
C HIS A 84 6.51 -7.28 -13.45
N PRO A 85 7.22 -6.90 -14.52
CA PRO A 85 8.20 -5.82 -14.45
C PRO A 85 7.50 -4.49 -14.17
N ILE A 86 8.12 -3.66 -13.32
CA ILE A 86 7.68 -2.29 -13.07
C ILE A 86 8.71 -1.29 -13.57
N ASP A 87 8.25 -0.15 -14.05
CA ASP A 87 9.08 1.02 -14.34
C ASP A 87 9.15 1.91 -13.09
N THR A 88 10.35 2.00 -12.49
CA THR A 88 10.57 2.79 -11.29
C THR A 88 10.67 4.30 -11.55
N THR A 89 10.67 4.72 -12.81
CA THR A 89 10.90 6.13 -13.20
C THR A 89 9.62 6.92 -13.44
N ARG A 90 8.48 6.24 -13.49
CA ARG A 90 7.18 6.88 -13.76
C ARG A 90 6.08 6.35 -12.85
N GLN A 91 5.07 7.17 -12.66
CA GLN A 91 3.83 6.77 -12.02
C GLN A 91 2.94 6.06 -13.05
N GLU A 92 2.52 4.85 -12.75
CA GLU A 92 1.60 4.06 -13.57
C GLU A 92 0.80 3.06 -12.74
N VAL A 93 -0.40 2.70 -13.20
CA VAL A 93 -1.20 1.63 -12.60
C VAL A 93 -0.61 0.29 -13.01
N ILE A 94 -0.13 -0.49 -12.04
CA ILE A 94 0.49 -1.81 -12.24
C ILE A 94 -0.44 -2.97 -11.87
N TYR A 95 -1.46 -2.70 -11.07
CA TYR A 95 -2.48 -3.68 -10.68
C TYR A 95 -3.83 -3.00 -10.50
N GLU A 96 -4.88 -3.67 -10.92
CA GLU A 96 -6.25 -3.24 -10.74
C GLU A 96 -7.19 -4.44 -10.60
N ASP A 97 -8.09 -4.38 -9.61
CA ASP A 97 -9.22 -5.29 -9.49
C ASP A 97 -10.54 -4.51 -9.27
N ARG A 98 -11.60 -5.18 -8.86
CA ARG A 98 -12.89 -4.52 -8.60
C ARG A 98 -12.89 -3.59 -7.40
N SER A 99 -11.92 -3.75 -6.46
CA SER A 99 -11.92 -3.09 -5.16
C SER A 99 -10.80 -2.07 -4.98
N LEU A 100 -9.67 -2.26 -5.66
CA LEU A 100 -8.52 -1.37 -5.52
C LEU A 100 -7.67 -1.26 -6.80
N THR A 101 -6.84 -0.22 -6.84
CA THR A 101 -5.71 -0.06 -7.77
C THR A 101 -4.41 -0.01 -7.00
N VAL A 102 -3.31 -0.43 -7.63
CA VAL A 102 -1.94 -0.22 -7.14
C VAL A 102 -1.15 0.52 -8.20
N GLU A 103 -0.53 1.61 -7.81
CA GLU A 103 0.26 2.48 -8.67
C GLU A 103 1.69 2.59 -8.17
N THR A 104 2.65 2.74 -9.09
CA THR A 104 4.04 3.06 -8.74
C THR A 104 4.18 4.54 -8.36
N ILE A 105 5.06 4.82 -7.41
CA ILE A 105 5.49 6.16 -7.01
C ILE A 105 6.99 6.25 -7.27
N PRO A 106 7.46 7.06 -8.26
CA PRO A 106 8.90 7.24 -8.48
C PRO A 106 9.60 7.77 -7.24
N LEU A 107 10.63 7.09 -6.78
CA LEU A 107 11.47 7.47 -5.66
C LEU A 107 12.92 7.65 -6.10
N HIS A 108 13.75 8.29 -5.27
CA HIS A 108 15.13 8.57 -5.59
C HIS A 108 16.08 7.94 -4.56
N HIS A 109 16.71 6.86 -4.95
CA HIS A 109 17.65 6.13 -4.13
C HIS A 109 18.88 5.70 -4.98
N ARG A 110 19.88 5.04 -4.35
CA ARG A 110 21.10 4.54 -5.03
C ARG A 110 20.83 3.52 -6.12
N MET A 111 19.74 2.78 -5.97
CA MET A 111 19.22 1.87 -7.00
C MET A 111 17.89 2.38 -7.53
N PRO A 112 17.48 2.00 -8.75
CA PRO A 112 16.14 2.26 -9.24
C PRO A 112 15.10 1.79 -8.20
N CYS A 113 14.28 2.72 -7.69
CA CYS A 113 13.36 2.49 -6.59
C CYS A 113 11.99 3.11 -6.88
N ALA A 114 10.94 2.41 -6.54
CA ALA A 114 9.57 2.91 -6.55
C ALA A 114 8.86 2.57 -5.25
N GLY A 115 8.07 3.51 -4.75
CA GLY A 115 7.03 3.22 -3.77
C GLY A 115 5.76 2.69 -4.43
N PHE A 116 4.77 2.37 -3.62
CA PHE A 116 3.48 1.87 -4.09
C PHE A 116 2.32 2.60 -3.44
N LEU A 117 1.35 3.02 -4.26
CA LEU A 117 0.11 3.64 -3.82
C LEU A 117 -1.05 2.68 -4.05
N PHE A 118 -1.63 2.20 -2.94
CA PHE A 118 -2.84 1.39 -2.92
C PHE A 118 -4.04 2.30 -2.72
N LYS A 119 -5.01 2.28 -3.65
CA LYS A 119 -6.22 3.10 -3.57
C LYS A 119 -7.47 2.23 -3.65
N GLU A 120 -8.35 2.37 -2.67
CA GLU A 120 -9.69 1.78 -2.75
C GLU A 120 -10.49 2.44 -3.87
N LYS A 121 -11.25 1.65 -4.60
CA LYS A 121 -12.26 2.19 -5.51
C LYS A 121 -13.52 2.58 -4.73
N PRO A 122 -14.29 3.57 -5.21
CA PRO A 122 -15.54 3.95 -4.57
C PRO A 122 -16.45 2.74 -4.34
N GLY A 123 -16.91 2.60 -3.11
CA GLY A 123 -17.88 1.58 -2.73
C GLY A 123 -19.27 1.89 -3.28
N GLU A 124 -20.18 0.94 -3.14
CA GLU A 124 -21.62 1.13 -3.42
C GLU A 124 -22.26 1.97 -2.31
N ARG A 125 -23.30 2.71 -2.65
CA ARG A 125 -24.10 3.46 -1.67
C ARG A 125 -24.78 2.51 -0.68
N HIS A 126 -24.92 2.95 0.55
CA HIS A 126 -25.58 2.19 1.61
C HIS A 126 -27.09 2.39 1.53
N ILE A 127 -27.82 1.30 1.54
CA ILE A 127 -29.30 1.29 1.53
C ILE A 127 -29.84 1.80 2.88
N ASN A 128 -30.85 2.66 2.83
CA ASN A 128 -31.66 3.04 3.98
C ASN A 128 -32.90 2.11 4.07
N PRO A 129 -32.91 1.09 4.93
CA PRO A 129 -34.00 0.10 4.98
C PRO A 129 -35.36 0.72 5.35
N GLU A 130 -35.36 1.76 6.19
CA GLU A 130 -36.58 2.43 6.65
C GLU A 130 -37.25 3.16 5.48
N MET A 131 -36.45 3.88 4.69
CA MET A 131 -36.95 4.59 3.52
C MET A 131 -37.40 3.65 2.39
N LEU A 132 -36.72 2.50 2.21
CA LEU A 132 -37.17 1.49 1.27
C LEU A 132 -38.55 0.94 1.66
N HIS A 133 -38.74 0.70 2.96
CA HIS A 133 -40.03 0.23 3.48
C HIS A 133 -41.13 1.29 3.32
N PHE A 134 -40.82 2.55 3.70
CA PHE A 134 -41.76 3.68 3.60
C PHE A 134 -42.27 3.90 2.18
N HIS A 135 -41.37 3.84 1.19
CA HIS A 135 -41.69 4.03 -0.22
C HIS A 135 -42.13 2.73 -0.95
N ASN A 136 -42.20 1.58 -0.26
CA ASN A 136 -42.53 0.26 -0.83
C ASN A 136 -41.59 -0.16 -1.98
N VAL A 137 -40.28 0.18 -1.89
CA VAL A 137 -39.28 -0.09 -2.94
C VAL A 137 -39.07 -1.61 -3.09
N PRO A 138 -39.24 -2.18 -4.28
CA PRO A 138 -39.01 -3.61 -4.51
C PRO A 138 -37.55 -4.00 -4.30
N ARG A 139 -37.28 -5.20 -3.75
CA ARG A 139 -35.89 -5.70 -3.56
C ARG A 139 -35.10 -5.78 -4.86
N SER A 140 -35.77 -5.96 -6.01
CA SER A 140 -35.14 -5.95 -7.33
C SER A 140 -34.43 -4.63 -7.67
N GLN A 141 -34.78 -3.52 -7.01
CA GLN A 141 -34.17 -2.20 -7.23
C GLN A 141 -32.89 -1.96 -6.41
N ILE A 142 -32.60 -2.82 -5.45
CA ILE A 142 -31.45 -2.60 -4.50
C ILE A 142 -30.14 -2.37 -5.26
N ASN A 143 -29.84 -3.14 -6.32
CA ASN A 143 -28.61 -2.97 -7.07
C ASN A 143 -28.56 -1.63 -7.84
N ASN A 144 -29.69 -1.19 -8.37
CA ASN A 144 -29.82 0.11 -9.04
C ASN A 144 -29.59 1.25 -8.05
N LEU A 145 -30.20 1.16 -6.86
CA LEU A 145 -30.04 2.14 -5.82
C LEU A 145 -28.58 2.22 -5.30
N ARG A 146 -27.94 1.07 -5.11
CA ARG A 146 -26.53 1.02 -4.74
C ARG A 146 -25.61 1.63 -5.79
N ALA A 147 -26.00 1.54 -7.06
CA ALA A 147 -25.29 2.18 -8.18
C ALA A 147 -25.60 3.69 -8.30
N GLY A 148 -26.45 4.26 -7.43
CA GLY A 148 -26.76 5.69 -7.40
C GLY A 148 -27.93 6.10 -8.29
N LEU A 149 -28.71 5.15 -8.83
CA LEU A 149 -29.86 5.46 -9.68
C LEU A 149 -31.08 5.80 -8.83
N ASP A 150 -31.87 6.80 -9.28
CA ASP A 150 -33.18 7.11 -8.71
C ASP A 150 -34.15 5.97 -8.99
N TRP A 151 -35.21 5.90 -8.20
CA TRP A 151 -36.29 4.93 -8.41
C TRP A 151 -37.59 5.61 -8.79
N VAL A 152 -38.30 5.04 -9.78
CA VAL A 152 -39.61 5.49 -10.20
C VAL A 152 -40.63 4.49 -9.71
N ASN A 153 -41.66 4.94 -8.95
CA ASN A 153 -42.71 4.10 -8.44
C ASN A 153 -43.78 3.79 -9.55
N GLU A 154 -44.76 2.97 -9.20
CA GLU A 154 -45.82 2.55 -10.14
C GLU A 154 -46.72 3.72 -10.58
N GLU A 155 -46.73 4.81 -9.82
CA GLU A 155 -47.50 6.02 -10.11
C GLU A 155 -46.74 7.02 -11.00
N GLY A 156 -45.49 6.68 -11.38
CA GLY A 156 -44.62 7.51 -12.21
C GLY A 156 -43.90 8.59 -11.44
N GLU A 157 -43.93 8.59 -10.11
CA GLU A 157 -43.19 9.53 -9.26
C GLU A 157 -41.73 9.08 -9.09
N THR A 158 -40.80 10.00 -9.30
CA THR A 158 -39.36 9.74 -9.12
C THR A 158 -38.94 10.03 -7.68
N ILE A 159 -38.44 9.01 -6.98
CA ILE A 159 -37.84 9.14 -5.65
C ILE A 159 -36.32 9.19 -5.79
N SER A 160 -35.74 10.30 -5.32
CA SER A 160 -34.30 10.52 -5.40
C SER A 160 -33.54 9.43 -4.65
N ASN A 161 -32.43 8.99 -5.23
CA ASN A 161 -31.51 8.04 -4.62
C ASN A 161 -31.04 8.50 -3.24
N ASP A 162 -30.80 9.80 -3.03
CA ASP A 162 -30.35 10.37 -1.74
C ASP A 162 -31.38 10.22 -0.61
N VAL A 163 -32.66 10.01 -0.94
CA VAL A 163 -33.70 9.67 0.05
C VAL A 163 -33.60 8.18 0.46
N LEU A 164 -33.28 7.32 -0.50
CA LEU A 164 -33.31 5.86 -0.34
C LEU A 164 -31.96 5.27 0.10
N THR A 165 -30.90 6.06 0.04
CA THR A 165 -29.52 5.60 0.35
C THR A 165 -28.71 6.68 1.04
N THR A 166 -27.58 6.28 1.63
CA THR A 166 -26.53 7.19 2.08
C THR A 166 -25.24 6.99 1.26
N PRO A 167 -24.37 8.01 1.16
CA PRO A 167 -23.10 7.88 0.46
C PRO A 167 -22.28 6.68 0.97
N PRO A 168 -21.41 6.09 0.12
CA PRO A 168 -20.46 5.07 0.57
C PRO A 168 -19.47 5.64 1.58
N ASP A 169 -18.79 4.75 2.32
CA ASP A 169 -17.70 5.17 3.18
C ASP A 169 -16.61 5.87 2.35
N PRO A 170 -15.92 6.86 2.93
CA PRO A 170 -14.79 7.52 2.28
C PRO A 170 -13.73 6.49 1.88
N CYS A 171 -13.29 6.55 0.63
CA CYS A 171 -12.22 5.68 0.13
C CYS A 171 -10.92 5.91 0.91
N ARG A 172 -10.17 4.83 1.10
CA ARG A 172 -8.87 4.86 1.76
C ARG A 172 -7.76 4.68 0.74
N ALA A 173 -6.62 5.31 1.02
CA ALA A 173 -5.39 5.09 0.28
C ALA A 173 -4.25 4.82 1.25
N TYR A 174 -3.34 3.96 0.83
CA TYR A 174 -2.10 3.66 1.55
C TYR A 174 -0.93 3.85 0.60
N ALA A 175 -0.07 4.82 0.89
CA ALA A 175 1.18 5.02 0.18
C ALA A 175 2.34 4.42 0.99
N TYR A 176 3.14 3.59 0.35
CA TYR A 176 4.36 3.02 0.91
C TYR A 176 5.55 3.63 0.18
N CYS A 177 6.20 4.60 0.82
CA CYS A 177 7.43 5.23 0.34
C CYS A 177 8.60 4.63 1.10
N SER A 178 9.33 3.73 0.41
CA SER A 178 10.53 3.07 0.92
C SER A 178 11.74 4.02 0.84
N ASP A 179 12.93 3.46 0.69
CA ASP A 179 14.19 4.17 0.64
C ASP A 179 14.19 5.28 -0.40
N THR A 180 14.35 6.50 0.04
CA THR A 180 14.35 7.67 -0.84
C THR A 180 15.00 8.87 -0.17
N SER A 181 15.74 9.67 -0.93
CA SER A 181 16.06 11.02 -0.50
C SER A 181 14.78 11.87 -0.44
N TYR A 182 14.82 12.97 0.28
CA TYR A 182 13.71 13.90 0.32
C TYR A 182 13.35 14.44 -1.07
N LEU A 183 12.09 14.30 -1.44
CA LEU A 183 11.54 14.76 -2.71
C LEU A 183 10.48 15.84 -2.43
N PRO A 184 10.79 17.13 -2.59
CA PRO A 184 9.87 18.22 -2.25
C PRO A 184 8.51 18.16 -2.95
N HIS A 185 8.44 17.54 -4.13
CA HIS A 185 7.21 17.41 -4.92
C HIS A 185 6.37 16.16 -4.56
N LEU A 186 6.93 15.20 -3.79
CA LEU A 186 6.27 13.92 -3.51
C LEU A 186 4.95 14.10 -2.76
N GLY A 187 4.91 14.98 -1.76
CA GLY A 187 3.68 15.24 -1.02
C GLY A 187 2.57 15.81 -1.91
N GLN A 188 2.90 16.74 -2.81
CA GLN A 188 1.93 17.27 -3.77
C GLN A 188 1.45 16.18 -4.74
N LEU A 189 2.36 15.36 -5.28
CA LEU A 189 2.00 14.23 -6.13
C LEU A 189 1.00 13.29 -5.44
N LEU A 190 1.28 12.89 -4.20
CA LEU A 190 0.39 12.01 -3.44
C LEU A 190 -1.00 12.63 -3.24
N ARG A 191 -1.08 13.92 -2.92
CA ARG A 191 -2.35 14.64 -2.79
C ARG A 191 -3.14 14.66 -4.11
N GLU A 192 -2.46 14.91 -5.23
CA GLU A 192 -3.09 14.90 -6.56
C GLU A 192 -3.61 13.51 -6.96
N LEU A 193 -2.92 12.43 -6.55
CA LEU A 193 -3.32 11.06 -6.83
C LEU A 193 -4.43 10.54 -5.88
N THR A 194 -4.67 11.22 -4.75
CA THR A 194 -5.63 10.79 -3.71
C THR A 194 -6.65 11.86 -3.32
N PRO A 195 -7.26 12.60 -4.26
CA PRO A 195 -8.05 13.81 -3.95
C PRO A 195 -9.31 13.53 -3.13
N GLN A 196 -9.79 12.29 -3.10
CA GLN A 196 -11.01 11.87 -2.39
C GLN A 196 -10.75 10.72 -1.40
N HIS A 197 -9.48 10.42 -1.09
CA HIS A 197 -9.10 9.33 -0.23
C HIS A 197 -8.58 9.84 1.12
N ARG A 198 -8.82 9.05 2.16
CA ARG A 198 -8.11 9.18 3.42
C ARG A 198 -6.75 8.51 3.26
N LEU A 199 -5.70 9.31 3.13
CA LEU A 199 -4.35 8.81 2.88
C LEU A 199 -3.65 8.47 4.21
N THR A 200 -3.20 7.23 4.34
CA THR A 200 -2.17 6.80 5.30
C THR A 200 -0.84 6.70 4.54
N LEU A 201 0.15 7.45 4.98
CA LEU A 201 1.49 7.44 4.39
C LEU A 201 2.46 6.65 5.28
N TYR A 202 3.03 5.56 4.78
CA TYR A 202 4.27 5.01 5.29
C TYR A 202 5.45 5.67 4.56
N HIS A 203 6.41 6.20 5.31
CA HIS A 203 7.60 6.81 4.75
C HIS A 203 8.82 6.40 5.54
N GLU A 204 9.93 6.11 4.84
CA GLU A 204 11.19 5.90 5.50
C GLU A 204 11.59 7.13 6.33
N SER A 205 12.31 6.89 7.41
CA SER A 205 12.84 7.88 8.33
C SER A 205 14.16 7.38 8.93
N THR A 206 15.06 7.02 8.02
CA THR A 206 16.33 6.37 8.38
C THR A 206 17.15 7.23 9.31
N TYR A 207 17.06 8.56 9.23
CA TYR A 207 17.81 9.50 10.00
C TYR A 207 16.93 10.56 10.70
N GLY A 208 17.47 11.18 11.75
CA GLY A 208 16.98 12.44 12.30
C GLY A 208 17.77 13.63 11.71
N GLU A 209 17.36 14.84 12.04
CA GLU A 209 18.02 16.09 11.60
C GLU A 209 19.48 16.18 12.07
N ASP A 210 19.83 15.52 13.18
CA ASP A 210 21.22 15.41 13.68
C ASP A 210 22.16 14.69 12.71
N MET A 211 21.60 13.93 11.77
CA MET A 211 22.34 13.19 10.73
C MET A 211 21.87 13.53 9.30
N HIS A 212 21.35 14.74 9.08
CA HIS A 212 20.86 15.19 7.77
C HIS A 212 21.92 15.02 6.65
N ASP A 213 23.18 15.38 6.89
CA ASP A 213 24.27 15.19 5.92
C ASP A 213 24.42 13.71 5.50
N LYS A 214 24.11 12.76 6.39
CA LYS A 214 24.12 11.33 6.06
C LYS A 214 22.90 10.94 5.25
N ALA A 215 21.73 11.49 5.57
CA ALA A 215 20.53 11.27 4.80
C ALA A 215 20.77 11.68 3.34
N GLU A 216 21.25 12.89 3.08
CA GLU A 216 21.60 13.35 1.73
C GLU A 216 22.65 12.45 1.06
N LYS A 217 23.76 12.15 1.76
CA LYS A 217 24.85 11.35 1.21
C LYS A 217 24.44 9.94 0.80
N TYR A 218 23.52 9.33 1.57
CA TYR A 218 23.10 7.95 1.37
C TYR A 218 21.76 7.83 0.65
N LEU A 219 21.16 8.96 0.24
CA LEU A 219 19.88 9.06 -0.45
C LEU A 219 18.75 8.43 0.37
N HIS A 220 18.67 8.85 1.62
CA HIS A 220 17.58 8.58 2.56
C HIS A 220 16.96 9.88 3.05
N SER A 221 15.85 9.76 3.79
CA SER A 221 15.15 10.89 4.38
C SER A 221 15.35 10.97 5.89
N THR A 222 15.19 12.19 6.42
CA THR A 222 15.01 12.39 7.86
C THR A 222 13.56 12.21 8.28
N ALA A 223 13.32 11.98 9.56
CA ALA A 223 11.97 11.90 10.12
C ALA A 223 11.19 13.21 9.92
N ARG A 224 11.89 14.35 9.97
CA ARG A 224 11.33 15.67 9.67
C ARG A 224 10.89 15.78 8.20
N GLU A 225 11.69 15.31 7.27
CA GLU A 225 11.38 15.33 5.83
C GLU A 225 10.21 14.41 5.49
N ALA A 226 10.13 13.22 6.13
CA ALA A 226 8.96 12.34 6.04
C ALA A 226 7.68 13.07 6.50
N ALA A 227 7.77 13.82 7.60
CA ALA A 227 6.65 14.61 8.12
C ALA A 227 6.27 15.80 7.22
N LEU A 228 7.24 16.45 6.56
CA LEU A 228 6.97 17.48 5.55
C LEU A 228 6.22 16.90 4.34
N THR A 229 6.61 15.70 3.89
CA THR A 229 5.93 14.98 2.82
C THR A 229 4.48 14.65 3.22
N ALA A 230 4.25 14.12 4.43
CA ALA A 230 2.91 13.81 4.94
C ALA A 230 2.02 15.05 5.03
N LYS A 231 2.58 16.17 5.50
CA LYS A 231 1.88 17.46 5.59
C LYS A 231 1.48 18.00 4.22
N ALA A 232 2.40 17.95 3.24
CA ALA A 232 2.13 18.40 1.87
C ALA A 232 1.14 17.49 1.14
N ALA A 233 1.12 16.20 1.47
CA ALA A 233 0.15 15.22 0.97
C ALA A 233 -1.23 15.34 1.61
N GLU A 234 -1.40 16.18 2.64
CA GLU A 234 -2.62 16.24 3.47
C GLU A 234 -3.02 14.85 4.02
N ALA A 235 -2.00 14.04 4.37
CA ALA A 235 -2.23 12.70 4.88
C ALA A 235 -3.03 12.71 6.19
N GLN A 236 -3.82 11.67 6.43
CA GLN A 236 -4.52 11.49 7.70
C GLN A 236 -3.57 11.01 8.80
N GLN A 237 -2.60 10.18 8.42
CA GLN A 237 -1.62 9.59 9.32
C GLN A 237 -0.29 9.38 8.60
N LEU A 238 0.81 9.58 9.34
CA LEU A 238 2.16 9.20 8.93
C LEU A 238 2.65 8.03 9.78
N LEU A 239 3.13 7.00 9.11
CA LEU A 239 3.80 5.84 9.69
C LEU A 239 5.28 5.94 9.35
N LEU A 240 6.13 6.15 10.35
CA LEU A 240 7.57 6.18 10.22
C LEU A 240 8.14 4.77 10.27
N GLY A 241 9.10 4.46 9.43
CA GLY A 241 9.78 3.17 9.44
C GLY A 241 11.19 3.25 8.87
N HIS A 242 11.85 2.11 8.69
CA HIS A 242 13.20 2.00 8.14
C HIS A 242 14.23 2.79 8.94
N TYR A 243 14.29 2.55 10.26
CA TYR A 243 15.19 3.28 11.16
C TYR A 243 16.64 2.79 11.06
N SER A 244 17.60 3.71 11.09
CA SER A 244 18.99 3.34 11.20
C SER A 244 19.28 2.66 12.56
N GLN A 245 19.99 1.54 12.54
CA GLN A 245 20.44 0.83 13.75
C GLN A 245 21.33 1.71 14.70
N ARG A 246 21.66 2.93 14.30
CA ARG A 246 22.39 3.90 15.15
C ARG A 246 21.51 4.50 16.23
N TYR A 247 20.18 4.52 16.01
CA TYR A 247 19.24 5.01 17.02
C TYR A 247 18.89 3.88 17.96
N MET A 248 19.22 4.05 19.24
CA MET A 248 18.84 3.12 20.32
C MET A 248 17.42 3.37 20.83
N ASP A 249 16.85 4.53 20.50
CA ASP A 249 15.47 4.92 20.83
C ASP A 249 14.93 5.76 19.67
N GLU A 250 14.03 5.19 18.90
CA GLU A 250 13.38 5.80 17.73
C GLU A 250 12.40 6.92 18.12
N LYS A 251 12.12 7.09 19.41
CA LYS A 251 11.28 8.20 19.90
C LYS A 251 11.84 9.58 19.58
N ILE A 252 13.14 9.67 19.36
CA ILE A 252 13.80 10.91 18.91
C ILE A 252 13.25 11.28 17.52
N LEU A 253 13.21 10.32 16.60
CA LEU A 253 12.66 10.49 15.24
C LEU A 253 11.17 10.83 15.28
N LEU A 254 10.42 10.16 16.13
CA LEU A 254 8.99 10.45 16.32
C LEU A 254 8.75 11.88 16.76
N LYS A 255 9.54 12.36 17.72
CA LYS A 255 9.40 13.74 18.23
C LYS A 255 9.65 14.77 17.14
N GLU A 256 10.71 14.61 16.34
CA GLU A 256 11.01 15.49 15.21
C GLU A 256 9.89 15.49 14.17
N ALA A 257 9.33 14.33 13.85
CA ALA A 257 8.23 14.23 12.91
C ALA A 257 6.96 14.90 13.47
N GLN A 258 6.63 14.70 14.75
CA GLN A 258 5.44 15.26 15.38
C GLN A 258 5.47 16.78 15.52
N GLU A 259 6.64 17.40 15.56
CA GLU A 259 6.78 18.87 15.51
C GLU A 259 6.29 19.47 14.18
N VAL A 260 6.30 18.69 13.09
CA VAL A 260 5.86 19.11 11.74
C VAL A 260 4.47 18.57 11.42
N PHE A 261 4.22 17.30 11.75
CA PHE A 261 2.98 16.58 11.47
C PHE A 261 2.58 15.75 12.71
N PRO A 262 1.66 16.27 13.56
CA PRO A 262 1.32 15.65 14.86
C PRO A 262 0.76 14.22 14.76
N HIS A 263 0.12 13.86 13.62
CA HIS A 263 -0.43 12.53 13.39
C HIS A 263 0.62 11.52 12.87
N SER A 264 1.85 11.60 13.42
CA SER A 264 2.95 10.68 13.14
C SER A 264 3.02 9.58 14.21
N SER A 265 3.33 8.37 13.79
CA SER A 265 3.51 7.18 14.64
C SER A 265 4.73 6.39 14.19
N LEU A 266 5.44 5.77 15.14
CA LEU A 266 6.45 4.77 14.82
C LEU A 266 5.77 3.48 14.37
N THR A 267 6.40 2.76 13.45
CA THR A 267 6.04 1.37 13.16
C THR A 267 6.96 0.41 13.89
N ASP A 268 6.42 -0.74 14.26
CA ASP A 268 7.15 -1.81 14.94
C ASP A 268 6.75 -3.17 14.35
N GLU A 269 7.56 -4.20 14.61
CA GLU A 269 7.31 -5.57 14.15
C GLU A 269 5.98 -6.10 14.68
N GLY A 270 5.14 -6.56 13.77
CA GLY A 270 3.81 -7.11 14.11
C GLY A 270 2.74 -6.05 14.39
N MET A 271 3.04 -4.75 14.22
CA MET A 271 2.04 -3.69 14.32
C MET A 271 0.92 -3.90 13.30
N VAL A 272 -0.31 -3.71 13.73
CA VAL A 272 -1.49 -3.71 12.86
C VAL A 272 -2.08 -2.31 12.86
N VAL A 273 -2.17 -1.73 11.69
CA VAL A 273 -2.78 -0.41 11.48
C VAL A 273 -4.10 -0.58 10.76
N GLN A 274 -5.15 0.04 11.29
CA GLN A 274 -6.43 0.12 10.60
C GLN A 274 -6.43 1.39 9.73
N LEU A 275 -6.60 1.21 8.42
CA LEU A 275 -6.68 2.29 7.44
C LEU A 275 -8.08 2.91 7.44
#